data_50799ff3d27fb9b9813a40edb48c1334
#
_entry.id   50799ff3d27fb9b9813a40edb48c1334
#
_cell.length_a   1.000
_cell.length_b   1.000
_cell.length_c   1.000
_cell.angle_alpha   90.00
_cell.angle_beta   90.00
_cell.angle_gamma   90.00
#
_symmetry.space_group_name_H-M   'P 1'
#
loop_
_entity.id
_entity.type
_entity.pdbx_description
1 polymer ?
#
loop_
_entity_poly.entity_id
_entity_poly.type
_entity_poly.pdbx_seq_one_letter_code
_entity_poly.pdbx_strand_id
1 'polypeptide(L)'
;MPLTLLTVRTAFVKWLIVLSAVFAFHGPVAAARGELQDPVAKAGGMDLQQWNFERDGPVFLGGEWSFYWRQFIDPAAPAPAPALFSDLPSAWAGMVVDGKTLGSDGYASYRLHISCNNASGLSMVFPVQHSSVRMFVNGREVAHQGKPGIDDDSSDPAVAQQYVPLADARCPLNVVAHVSNFDH
;
A
#
# COMPACT_ATOMS: atom_id res chain seq x y z
N MET A 1 -26.13 -5.33 -16.65
CA MET A 1 -26.38 -5.49 -18.09
C MET A 1 -25.07 -5.31 -18.83
N PRO A 2 -24.48 -6.34 -19.41
CA PRO A 2 -23.27 -6.19 -20.21
C PRO A 2 -23.64 -5.87 -21.66
N LEU A 3 -23.02 -4.86 -22.24
CA LEU A 3 -23.12 -4.58 -23.66
C LEU A 3 -22.18 -5.49 -24.44
N THR A 4 -22.77 -6.31 -25.31
CA THR A 4 -22.03 -7.19 -26.21
C THR A 4 -21.98 -6.55 -27.60
N LEU A 5 -20.78 -6.30 -28.14
CA LEU A 5 -20.61 -5.89 -29.54
C LEU A 5 -20.47 -7.15 -30.41
N LEU A 6 -21.38 -7.29 -31.36
CA LEU A 6 -21.32 -8.31 -32.42
C LEU A 6 -20.53 -7.73 -33.61
N THR A 7 -19.48 -8.43 -34.06
CA THR A 7 -18.83 -8.17 -35.35
C THR A 7 -19.24 -9.24 -36.36
N VAL A 8 -19.74 -8.77 -37.49
CA VAL A 8 -20.22 -9.57 -38.62
C VAL A 8 -19.04 -10.15 -39.40
N ARG A 9 -19.05 -11.46 -39.62
CA ARG A 9 -18.12 -12.19 -40.48
C ARG A 9 -18.59 -12.11 -41.94
N THR A 10 -17.72 -11.70 -42.83
CA THR A 10 -17.84 -12.03 -44.25
C THR A 10 -16.81 -13.08 -44.61
N ALA A 11 -17.32 -14.20 -45.11
CA ALA A 11 -16.54 -15.33 -45.62
C ALA A 11 -16.05 -15.05 -47.06
N PHE A 12 -14.80 -15.30 -47.32
CA PHE A 12 -14.31 -15.58 -48.69
C PHE A 12 -13.48 -16.87 -48.68
N VAL A 13 -14.02 -17.87 -49.36
CA VAL A 13 -13.37 -19.14 -49.71
C VAL A 13 -12.54 -18.93 -50.96
N LYS A 14 -11.26 -19.35 -50.99
CA LYS A 14 -10.60 -19.92 -52.18
C LYS A 14 -9.28 -20.63 -51.83
N TRP A 15 -9.30 -21.93 -51.99
CA TRP A 15 -8.40 -22.90 -52.64
C TRP A 15 -6.86 -22.80 -52.52
N LEU A 16 -6.34 -23.84 -51.85
CA LEU A 16 -5.23 -24.75 -52.15
C LEU A 16 -3.92 -24.21 -52.77
N ILE A 17 -2.84 -24.39 -52.02
CA ILE A 17 -1.61 -25.06 -52.47
C ILE A 17 -0.89 -25.61 -51.23
N VAL A 18 -0.67 -26.94 -51.25
CA VAL A 18 0.15 -27.66 -50.26
C VAL A 18 1.61 -27.44 -50.64
N LEU A 19 2.37 -26.78 -49.78
CA LEU A 19 3.83 -26.83 -49.81
C LEU A 19 4.31 -27.09 -48.37
N SER A 20 4.77 -28.33 -48.13
CA SER A 20 5.37 -28.76 -46.89
C SER A 20 6.72 -28.09 -46.70
N ALA A 21 6.77 -26.97 -46.05
CA ALA A 21 7.98 -26.40 -45.46
C ALA A 21 7.98 -26.65 -43.97
N VAL A 22 8.83 -27.57 -43.55
CA VAL A 22 9.15 -27.77 -42.12
C VAL A 22 9.92 -26.54 -41.67
N PHE A 23 9.20 -25.51 -41.26
CA PHE A 23 9.78 -24.41 -40.50
C PHE A 23 9.88 -24.90 -39.05
N ALA A 24 11.11 -25.23 -38.60
CA ALA A 24 11.44 -25.31 -37.21
C ALA A 24 11.14 -23.92 -36.60
N PHE A 25 9.96 -23.78 -36.01
CA PHE A 25 9.62 -22.62 -35.16
C PHE A 25 10.52 -22.69 -33.92
N HIS A 26 11.70 -22.09 -34.02
CA HIS A 26 12.39 -21.60 -32.86
C HIS A 26 11.64 -20.33 -32.42
N GLY A 27 10.47 -20.51 -31.78
CA GLY A 27 9.83 -19.43 -31.07
C GLY A 27 10.81 -18.90 -30.02
N PRO A 28 10.87 -17.57 -29.80
CA PRO A 28 11.66 -17.07 -28.68
C PRO A 28 11.16 -17.78 -27.42
N VAL A 29 12.06 -18.47 -26.75
CA VAL A 29 11.82 -18.95 -25.37
C VAL A 29 11.53 -17.70 -24.59
N ALA A 30 10.24 -17.44 -24.32
CA ALA A 30 9.85 -16.43 -23.36
C ALA A 30 10.55 -16.84 -22.06
N ALA A 31 11.58 -16.09 -21.68
CA ALA A 31 12.23 -16.26 -20.39
C ALA A 31 11.10 -16.26 -19.37
N ALA A 32 10.94 -17.37 -18.65
CA ALA A 32 10.00 -17.45 -17.55
C ALA A 32 10.33 -16.28 -16.61
N ARG A 33 9.48 -15.26 -16.60
CA ARG A 33 9.56 -14.21 -15.60
C ARG A 33 9.40 -14.91 -14.27
N GLY A 34 10.46 -14.93 -13.47
CA GLY A 34 10.32 -15.28 -12.08
C GLY A 34 9.18 -14.40 -11.55
N GLU A 35 8.14 -15.03 -11.04
CA GLU A 35 7.00 -14.35 -10.42
C GLU A 35 7.59 -13.55 -9.26
N LEU A 36 7.76 -12.24 -9.46
CA LEU A 36 8.18 -11.35 -8.40
C LEU A 36 7.08 -11.42 -7.35
N GLN A 37 7.42 -11.94 -6.20
CA GLN A 37 6.51 -12.00 -5.08
C GLN A 37 6.17 -10.56 -4.67
N ASP A 38 4.90 -10.26 -4.46
CA ASP A 38 4.47 -8.93 -4.03
C ASP A 38 5.25 -8.50 -2.78
N PRO A 39 5.79 -7.26 -2.76
CA PRO A 39 6.53 -6.76 -1.60
C PRO A 39 5.61 -6.69 -0.38
N VAL A 40 6.09 -7.21 0.74
CA VAL A 40 5.39 -7.20 2.03
C VAL A 40 6.28 -6.55 3.08
N ALA A 41 5.71 -5.68 3.90
CA ALA A 41 6.44 -5.05 4.98
C ALA A 41 6.86 -6.07 6.04
N LYS A 42 8.13 -5.98 6.49
CA LYS A 42 8.68 -6.80 7.57
C LYS A 42 9.45 -5.92 8.55
N ALA A 43 9.17 -6.09 9.83
CA ALA A 43 9.83 -5.35 10.90
C ALA A 43 9.90 -3.83 10.64
N GLY A 44 8.80 -3.24 10.13
CA GLY A 44 8.70 -1.80 9.85
C GLY A 44 9.42 -1.34 8.59
N GLY A 45 9.88 -2.25 7.74
CA GLY A 45 10.57 -1.96 6.48
C GLY A 45 9.93 -2.64 5.27
N MET A 46 10.02 -2.00 4.10
CA MET A 46 9.63 -2.57 2.81
C MET A 46 10.68 -2.20 1.77
N ASP A 47 11.12 -3.17 0.98
CA ASP A 47 12.10 -2.94 -0.08
C ASP A 47 11.43 -2.94 -1.46
N LEU A 48 11.47 -1.78 -2.13
CA LEU A 48 10.97 -1.56 -3.49
C LEU A 48 12.09 -1.21 -4.47
N GLN A 49 13.36 -1.44 -4.14
CA GLN A 49 14.49 -1.07 -5.01
C GLN A 49 14.49 -1.81 -6.34
N GLN A 50 13.97 -3.05 -6.36
CA GLN A 50 13.85 -3.88 -7.57
C GLN A 50 12.46 -3.77 -8.23
N TRP A 51 11.52 -3.05 -7.63
CA TRP A 51 10.14 -2.91 -8.12
C TRP A 51 10.05 -1.81 -9.18
N ASN A 52 9.42 -2.13 -10.28
CA ASN A 52 9.12 -1.17 -11.35
C ASN A 52 7.62 -1.01 -11.48
N PHE A 53 7.08 0.13 -11.05
CA PHE A 53 5.64 0.39 -11.00
C PHE A 53 4.94 0.35 -12.38
N GLU A 54 5.66 0.66 -13.47
CA GLU A 54 5.11 0.57 -14.83
C GLU A 54 4.98 -0.88 -15.30
N ARG A 55 5.95 -1.72 -14.92
CA ARG A 55 5.99 -3.13 -15.30
C ARG A 55 5.20 -4.02 -14.35
N ASP A 56 5.36 -3.80 -13.04
CA ASP A 56 4.94 -4.71 -11.98
C ASP A 56 3.63 -4.26 -11.33
N GLY A 57 3.21 -3.00 -11.56
CA GLY A 57 1.94 -2.46 -11.06
C GLY A 57 2.02 -1.82 -9.68
N PRO A 58 0.87 -1.54 -9.07
CA PRO A 58 0.79 -0.93 -7.75
C PRO A 58 1.22 -1.91 -6.65
N VAL A 59 1.71 -1.36 -5.53
CA VAL A 59 2.12 -2.11 -4.34
C VAL A 59 1.14 -1.86 -3.22
N PHE A 60 0.70 -2.94 -2.56
CA PHE A 60 -0.05 -2.85 -1.32
C PHE A 60 0.91 -2.70 -0.13
N LEU A 61 0.74 -1.63 0.65
CA LEU A 61 1.60 -1.34 1.80
C LEU A 61 1.17 -2.13 3.04
N GLY A 62 0.97 -3.45 2.88
CA GLY A 62 0.59 -4.38 3.93
C GLY A 62 1.79 -5.03 4.61
N GLY A 63 1.52 -5.74 5.72
CA GLY A 63 2.52 -6.45 6.52
C GLY A 63 2.91 -5.70 7.80
N GLU A 64 4.05 -6.04 8.36
CA GLU A 64 4.49 -5.58 9.67
C GLU A 64 4.98 -4.13 9.66
N TRP A 65 4.18 -3.23 10.22
CA TRP A 65 4.55 -1.84 10.48
C TRP A 65 5.04 -1.67 11.92
N SER A 66 6.00 -0.78 12.15
CA SER A 66 6.37 -0.34 13.52
C SER A 66 5.18 0.28 14.20
N PHE A 67 4.86 -0.14 15.43
CA PHE A 67 3.68 0.26 16.18
C PHE A 67 4.05 0.93 17.49
N TYR A 68 3.42 2.08 17.76
CA TYR A 68 3.67 2.92 18.94
C TYR A 68 2.35 3.22 19.63
N TRP A 69 2.00 2.38 20.60
CA TRP A 69 0.76 2.50 21.34
C TRP A 69 0.75 3.73 22.25
N ARG A 70 -0.35 4.48 22.24
CA ARG A 70 -0.54 5.73 23.00
C ARG A 70 0.58 6.74 22.80
N GLN A 71 1.10 6.83 21.60
CA GLN A 71 2.14 7.77 21.23
C GLN A 71 1.91 8.27 19.80
N PHE A 72 1.82 9.60 19.63
CA PHE A 72 2.00 10.24 18.34
C PHE A 72 3.46 10.62 18.18
N ILE A 73 4.21 9.81 17.41
CA ILE A 73 5.63 10.07 17.15
C ILE A 73 5.78 11.26 16.20
N ASP A 74 6.88 12.03 16.34
CA ASP A 74 7.18 13.09 15.37
C ASP A 74 7.51 12.51 13.99
N PRO A 75 6.71 12.81 12.94
CA PRO A 75 6.94 12.23 11.60
C PRO A 75 8.24 12.71 10.95
N ALA A 76 8.82 13.85 11.40
CA ALA A 76 10.04 14.44 10.85
C ALA A 76 11.30 13.99 11.58
N ALA A 77 11.16 13.52 12.82
CA ALA A 77 12.30 13.08 13.63
C ALA A 77 12.65 11.60 13.39
N PRO A 78 13.87 11.17 13.74
CA PRO A 78 14.18 9.76 13.86
C PRO A 78 13.23 9.09 14.84
N ALA A 79 12.54 8.02 14.42
CA ALA A 79 11.63 7.35 15.31
C ALA A 79 12.36 6.62 16.43
N PRO A 80 11.77 6.55 17.64
CA PRO A 80 12.24 5.65 18.68
C PRO A 80 12.17 4.19 18.22
N ALA A 81 12.90 3.31 18.89
CA ALA A 81 12.74 1.87 18.64
C ALA A 81 11.29 1.46 18.92
N PRO A 82 10.62 0.73 18.02
CA PRO A 82 9.27 0.27 18.25
C PRO A 82 9.26 -0.81 19.32
N ALA A 83 8.27 -0.78 20.18
CA ALA A 83 8.05 -1.87 21.15
C ALA A 83 7.45 -3.10 20.47
N LEU A 84 6.69 -2.89 19.38
CA LEU A 84 5.94 -3.92 18.65
C LEU A 84 5.88 -3.62 17.16
N PHE A 85 5.50 -4.67 16.41
CA PHE A 85 5.06 -4.55 15.03
C PHE A 85 3.59 -4.96 14.92
N SER A 86 2.84 -4.27 14.05
CA SER A 86 1.45 -4.58 13.75
C SER A 86 1.33 -4.99 12.29
N ASP A 87 0.69 -6.12 12.04
CA ASP A 87 0.47 -6.64 10.70
C ASP A 87 -0.76 -5.96 10.07
N LEU A 88 -0.54 -5.03 9.15
CA LEU A 88 -1.61 -4.30 8.46
C LEU A 88 -2.08 -5.05 7.20
N PRO A 89 -3.39 -5.03 6.94
CA PRO A 89 -4.46 -4.27 7.60
C PRO A 89 -5.12 -5.07 8.73
N SER A 90 -4.72 -4.87 9.95
CA SER A 90 -5.41 -5.44 11.11
C SER A 90 -5.68 -4.37 12.16
N ALA A 91 -6.69 -4.61 12.99
CA ALA A 91 -6.96 -3.75 14.14
C ALA A 91 -5.95 -4.04 15.25
N TRP A 92 -5.69 -3.05 16.11
CA TRP A 92 -4.87 -3.27 17.31
C TRP A 92 -5.63 -4.01 18.43
N ALA A 93 -6.96 -4.08 18.35
CA ALA A 93 -7.76 -4.83 19.32
C ALA A 93 -7.30 -6.28 19.40
N GLY A 94 -7.03 -6.75 20.61
CA GLY A 94 -6.48 -8.08 20.86
C GLY A 94 -4.95 -8.16 20.88
N MET A 95 -4.21 -7.13 20.44
CA MET A 95 -2.76 -7.08 20.61
C MET A 95 -2.40 -6.98 22.10
N VAL A 96 -1.23 -7.50 22.46
CA VAL A 96 -0.71 -7.43 23.82
C VAL A 96 0.44 -6.42 23.89
N VAL A 97 0.25 -5.37 24.69
CA VAL A 97 1.26 -4.33 24.93
C VAL A 97 1.50 -4.26 26.44
N ASP A 98 2.75 -4.36 26.88
CA ASP A 98 3.14 -4.36 28.30
C ASP A 98 2.30 -5.32 29.16
N GLY A 99 2.03 -6.52 28.63
CA GLY A 99 1.24 -7.55 29.31
C GLY A 99 -0.26 -7.29 29.37
N LYS A 100 -0.78 -6.27 28.69
CA LYS A 100 -2.21 -5.95 28.64
C LYS A 100 -2.74 -6.15 27.23
N THR A 101 -3.87 -6.85 27.12
CA THR A 101 -4.61 -6.97 25.88
C THR A 101 -5.33 -5.65 25.57
N LEU A 102 -5.12 -5.12 24.36
CA LEU A 102 -5.74 -3.88 23.91
C LEU A 102 -7.22 -4.10 23.56
N GLY A 103 -8.04 -3.10 23.87
CA GLY A 103 -9.40 -2.96 23.34
C GLY A 103 -9.43 -2.24 22.01
N SER A 104 -10.63 -1.80 21.59
CA SER A 104 -10.87 -1.00 20.39
C SER A 104 -10.36 0.44 20.53
N ASP A 105 -10.49 1.00 21.75
CA ASP A 105 -10.31 2.43 22.02
C ASP A 105 -8.87 2.79 22.27
N GLY A 106 -8.44 3.87 21.66
CA GLY A 106 -7.12 4.40 21.88
C GLY A 106 -6.55 5.17 20.70
N TYR A 107 -5.26 5.41 20.78
CA TYR A 107 -4.52 6.07 19.72
C TYR A 107 -3.13 5.46 19.58
N ALA A 108 -2.57 5.56 18.38
CA ALA A 108 -1.26 5.00 18.07
C ALA A 108 -0.61 5.70 16.89
N SER A 109 0.68 5.51 16.74
CA SER A 109 1.35 5.73 15.47
C SER A 109 1.77 4.41 14.84
N TYR A 110 1.66 4.36 13.51
CA TYR A 110 2.26 3.34 12.68
C TYR A 110 3.36 3.97 11.84
N ARG A 111 4.44 3.25 11.61
CA ARG A 111 5.52 3.70 10.73
C ARG A 111 5.99 2.60 9.81
N LEU A 112 6.21 2.96 8.52
CA LEU A 112 6.84 2.13 7.52
C LEU A 112 7.99 2.89 6.87
N HIS A 113 9.16 2.25 6.82
CA HIS A 113 10.30 2.71 6.03
C HIS A 113 10.33 1.97 4.69
N ILE A 114 10.29 2.69 3.57
CA ILE A 114 10.28 2.12 2.23
C ILE A 114 11.57 2.48 1.52
N SER A 115 12.41 1.48 1.26
CA SER A 115 13.58 1.62 0.38
C SER A 115 13.12 1.59 -1.08
N CYS A 116 13.42 2.61 -1.85
CA CYS A 116 13.06 2.72 -3.26
C CYS A 116 14.11 3.53 -4.03
N ASN A 117 14.09 3.49 -5.36
CA ASN A 117 15.01 4.26 -6.19
C ASN A 117 14.40 5.59 -6.65
N ASN A 118 13.10 5.61 -6.90
CA ASN A 118 12.39 6.79 -7.38
C ASN A 118 10.94 6.78 -6.88
N ALA A 119 10.47 7.91 -6.36
CA ALA A 119 9.10 8.14 -5.96
C ALA A 119 8.38 9.17 -6.85
N SER A 120 9.06 9.74 -7.85
CA SER A 120 8.49 10.73 -8.76
C SER A 120 7.32 10.15 -9.57
N GLY A 121 6.23 10.90 -9.63
CA GLY A 121 5.02 10.49 -10.35
C GLY A 121 4.17 9.42 -9.66
N LEU A 122 4.57 8.97 -8.48
CA LEU A 122 3.75 8.04 -7.70
C LEU A 122 2.61 8.78 -6.99
N SER A 123 1.56 8.02 -6.73
CA SER A 123 0.45 8.44 -5.87
C SER A 123 0.15 7.33 -4.87
N MET A 124 -0.25 7.70 -3.68
CA MET A 124 -0.73 6.78 -2.66
C MET A 124 -2.27 6.82 -2.62
N VAL A 125 -2.90 5.67 -2.58
CA VAL A 125 -4.33 5.57 -2.30
C VAL A 125 -4.49 5.38 -0.80
N PHE A 126 -5.19 6.32 -0.19
CA PHE A 126 -5.56 6.23 1.21
C PHE A 126 -7.01 5.74 1.29
N PRO A 127 -7.25 4.49 1.73
CA PRO A 127 -8.58 3.91 1.75
C PRO A 127 -9.44 4.54 2.84
N VAL A 128 -10.74 4.36 2.72
CA VAL A 128 -11.70 4.74 3.76
C VAL A 128 -11.37 4.00 5.06
N GLN A 129 -11.29 4.76 6.16
CA GLN A 129 -11.17 4.25 7.51
C GLN A 129 -12.40 4.67 8.33
N HIS A 130 -12.73 3.92 9.38
CA HIS A 130 -13.77 4.26 10.34
C HIS A 130 -13.21 4.91 11.62
N SER A 131 -11.97 5.38 11.56
CA SER A 131 -11.21 6.01 12.62
C SER A 131 -10.63 7.34 12.14
N SER A 132 -10.17 8.19 13.06
CA SER A 132 -9.46 9.40 12.69
C SER A 132 -8.02 9.08 12.33
N VAL A 133 -7.54 9.56 11.19
CA VAL A 133 -6.18 9.29 10.71
C VAL A 133 -5.53 10.53 10.12
N ARG A 134 -4.23 10.75 10.41
CA ARG A 134 -3.36 11.67 9.69
C ARG A 134 -2.17 10.90 9.13
N MET A 135 -1.90 11.08 7.85
CA MET A 135 -0.83 10.41 7.13
C MET A 135 0.28 11.39 6.78
N PHE A 136 1.50 11.00 7.06
CA PHE A 136 2.70 11.78 6.75
C PHE A 136 3.65 10.98 5.87
N VAL A 137 4.30 11.65 4.93
CA VAL A 137 5.40 11.10 4.12
C VAL A 137 6.59 12.03 4.24
N ASN A 138 7.72 11.49 4.67
CA ASN A 138 8.97 12.24 4.89
C ASN A 138 8.76 13.49 5.76
N GLY A 139 7.96 13.37 6.83
CA GLY A 139 7.68 14.44 7.79
C GLY A 139 6.58 15.41 7.38
N ARG A 140 6.10 15.36 6.13
CA ARG A 140 5.03 16.23 5.62
C ARG A 140 3.69 15.52 5.68
N GLU A 141 2.66 16.19 6.21
CA GLU A 141 1.29 15.69 6.12
C GLU A 141 0.82 15.66 4.68
N VAL A 142 0.30 14.52 4.24
CA VAL A 142 -0.13 14.29 2.86
C VAL A 142 -1.61 13.95 2.75
N ALA A 143 -2.22 13.42 3.81
CA ALA A 143 -3.64 13.12 3.87
C ALA A 143 -4.14 13.12 5.32
N HIS A 144 -5.44 13.33 5.50
CA HIS A 144 -6.12 13.08 6.76
C HIS A 144 -7.58 12.69 6.55
N GLN A 145 -8.10 11.90 7.47
CA GLN A 145 -9.52 11.62 7.63
C GLN A 145 -9.85 11.92 9.09
N GLY A 146 -10.63 12.99 9.33
CA GLY A 146 -10.88 13.45 10.66
C GLY A 146 -9.65 14.03 11.36
N LYS A 147 -9.71 14.07 12.68
CA LYS A 147 -8.67 14.64 13.54
C LYS A 147 -8.30 13.61 14.62
N PRO A 148 -7.17 12.91 14.51
CA PRO A 148 -6.72 12.04 15.60
C PRO A 148 -6.47 12.80 16.88
N GLY A 149 -7.01 12.27 17.98
CA GLY A 149 -6.86 12.78 19.34
C GLY A 149 -6.30 11.74 20.28
N ILE A 150 -5.99 12.14 21.52
CA ILE A 150 -5.49 11.25 22.56
C ILE A 150 -6.61 10.68 23.45
N ASP A 151 -7.82 11.20 23.28
CA ASP A 151 -9.06 10.85 23.97
C ASP A 151 -10.26 11.12 23.04
N ASP A 152 -11.45 10.75 23.49
CA ASP A 152 -12.71 10.93 22.76
C ASP A 152 -13.00 12.42 22.46
N ASP A 153 -12.86 13.30 23.45
CA ASP A 153 -13.12 14.73 23.32
C ASP A 153 -12.24 15.43 22.27
N SER A 154 -11.01 14.93 22.08
CA SER A 154 -10.03 15.51 21.14
C SER A 154 -10.00 14.81 19.78
N SER A 155 -10.69 13.69 19.63
CA SER A 155 -10.78 12.89 18.40
C SER A 155 -12.03 13.28 17.61
N ASP A 156 -11.91 13.43 16.28
CA ASP A 156 -13.03 13.77 15.41
C ASP A 156 -12.97 12.86 14.18
N PRO A 157 -13.76 11.78 14.12
CA PRO A 157 -13.72 10.84 13.01
C PRO A 157 -14.35 11.42 11.75
N ALA A 158 -13.82 11.03 10.60
CA ALA A 158 -14.38 11.35 9.30
C ALA A 158 -14.17 10.19 8.33
N VAL A 159 -14.99 10.15 7.28
CA VAL A 159 -14.92 9.09 6.27
C VAL A 159 -14.63 9.72 4.91
N ALA A 160 -13.45 9.48 4.36
CA ALA A 160 -13.06 9.97 3.05
C ALA A 160 -12.01 9.08 2.39
N GLN A 161 -12.19 8.73 1.13
CA GLN A 161 -11.11 8.16 0.33
C GLN A 161 -10.30 9.27 -0.33
N GLN A 162 -8.98 9.17 -0.31
CA GLN A 162 -8.11 10.18 -0.89
C GLN A 162 -7.06 9.55 -1.81
N TYR A 163 -6.77 10.26 -2.91
CA TYR A 163 -5.64 10.01 -3.78
C TYR A 163 -4.59 11.08 -3.50
N VAL A 164 -3.42 10.65 -3.03
CA VAL A 164 -2.37 11.53 -2.56
C VAL A 164 -1.19 11.49 -3.52
N PRO A 165 -0.97 12.53 -4.35
CA PRO A 165 0.21 12.61 -5.19
C PRO A 165 1.47 12.72 -4.32
N LEU A 166 2.51 11.95 -4.64
CA LEU A 166 3.81 11.99 -3.99
C LEU A 166 4.82 12.82 -4.81
N ALA A 167 4.36 13.89 -5.44
CA ALA A 167 5.13 14.68 -6.41
C ALA A 167 6.50 15.15 -5.90
N ASP A 168 6.57 15.52 -4.61
CA ASP A 168 7.79 16.05 -3.96
C ASP A 168 8.48 15.01 -3.06
N ALA A 169 7.95 13.78 -2.99
CA ALA A 169 8.52 12.76 -2.14
C ALA A 169 9.79 12.18 -2.77
N ARG A 170 10.78 11.92 -1.94
CA ARG A 170 12.07 11.35 -2.35
C ARG A 170 12.34 10.07 -1.58
N CYS A 171 12.88 9.07 -2.27
CA CYS A 171 13.33 7.84 -1.65
C CYS A 171 14.55 8.09 -0.71
N PRO A 172 14.62 7.36 0.40
CA PRO A 172 13.61 6.45 0.91
C PRO A 172 12.38 7.20 1.41
N LEU A 173 11.20 6.51 1.44
CA LEU A 173 9.99 7.07 1.99
C LEU A 173 9.83 6.63 3.45
N ASN A 174 9.58 7.59 4.33
CA ASN A 174 9.15 7.34 5.70
C ASN A 174 7.68 7.69 5.79
N VAL A 175 6.84 6.67 5.87
CA VAL A 175 5.39 6.82 6.03
C VAL A 175 5.06 6.71 7.50
N VAL A 176 4.34 7.68 8.05
CA VAL A 176 3.83 7.68 9.43
C VAL A 176 2.33 7.92 9.39
N ALA A 177 1.58 7.10 10.10
CA ALA A 177 0.15 7.31 10.32
C ALA A 177 -0.12 7.53 11.81
N HIS A 178 -0.76 8.64 12.15
CA HIS A 178 -1.37 8.85 13.46
C HIS A 178 -2.82 8.40 13.38
N VAL A 179 -3.23 7.51 14.26
CA VAL A 179 -4.57 6.93 14.25
C VAL A 179 -5.16 7.03 15.65
N SER A 180 -6.42 7.44 15.74
CA SER A 180 -7.21 7.29 16.95
C SER A 180 -8.56 6.66 16.64
N ASN A 181 -9.04 5.85 17.56
CA ASN A 181 -10.34 5.22 17.52
C ASN A 181 -10.95 5.26 18.90
N PHE A 182 -12.01 6.03 19.06
CA PHE A 182 -12.81 6.16 20.27
C PHE A 182 -14.31 6.03 19.98
N ASP A 183 -14.69 5.92 18.69
CA ASP A 183 -16.05 5.66 18.26
C ASP A 183 -16.28 4.16 18.03
N HIS A 184 -17.46 3.70 18.41
CA HIS A 184 -17.90 2.29 18.32
C HIS A 184 -19.01 2.12 17.30
#